data_f5e7bdc19b87f83fcf1f93527aa1601d
#
_entry.id   f5e7bdc19b87f83fcf1f93527aa1601d
#
_cell.length_a   1.000
_cell.length_b   1.000
_cell.length_c   1.000
_cell.angle_alpha   90.00
_cell.angle_beta   90.00
_cell.angle_gamma   90.00
#
_symmetry.space_group_name_H-M   'P 1'
#
loop_
_entity.id
_entity.type
_entity.pdbx_description
1 polymer ?
#
loop_
_entity_poly.entity_id
_entity_poly.type
_entity_poly.pdbx_seq_one_letter_code
_entity_poly.pdbx_strand_id
1 'polypeptide(L)'
;MLLLRRLRAEDEAAVEAAHAQLAEEGSPFLLHRDCVASFGEYLELLERQRAGRDPHPRRVRASFLVAEVDGGIVGRVSIRHELNERLEREGGHIGFVVLPEHRRRGYATQILRRSLEILAAEGLVTVLVTCGEDNVASAATIERCGGELTGRAEVDGSRVRHYRVPTS
;
A
#
# COMPACT_ATOMS: atom_id res chain seq x y z
N MET A 1 -3.04 -9.59 17.40
CA MET A 1 -2.52 -8.20 17.17
C MET A 1 -1.98 -8.10 15.77
N LEU A 2 -2.30 -7.03 15.00
CA LEU A 2 -1.83 -6.86 13.62
C LEU A 2 -0.34 -6.47 13.61
N LEU A 3 0.45 -7.16 12.79
CA LEU A 3 1.86 -6.88 12.54
C LEU A 3 2.06 -6.55 11.05
N LEU A 4 2.79 -5.48 10.76
CA LEU A 4 3.33 -5.23 9.42
C LEU A 4 4.73 -5.81 9.33
N ARG A 5 4.97 -6.72 8.40
CA ARG A 5 6.27 -7.36 8.18
C ARG A 5 6.60 -7.52 6.70
N ARG A 6 7.87 -7.73 6.41
CA ARG A 6 8.31 -8.06 5.05
C ARG A 6 7.79 -9.41 4.61
N LEU A 7 7.65 -9.58 3.30
CA LEU A 7 7.44 -10.89 2.69
C LEU A 7 8.63 -11.81 2.94
N ARG A 8 8.32 -13.09 3.08
CA ARG A 8 9.29 -14.19 3.23
C ARG A 8 9.05 -15.24 2.16
N ALA A 9 10.02 -16.10 1.92
CA ALA A 9 9.89 -17.16 0.93
C ALA A 9 8.70 -18.12 1.22
N GLU A 10 8.44 -18.40 2.48
CA GLU A 10 7.32 -19.24 2.91
C GLU A 10 5.93 -18.64 2.66
N ASP A 11 5.83 -17.35 2.39
CA ASP A 11 4.55 -16.69 2.09
C ASP A 11 4.07 -16.91 0.65
N GLU A 12 4.92 -17.42 -0.25
CA GLU A 12 4.66 -17.49 -1.69
C GLU A 12 3.27 -18.00 -2.03
N ALA A 13 2.91 -19.18 -1.55
CA ALA A 13 1.62 -19.78 -1.86
C ALA A 13 0.43 -18.92 -1.42
N ALA A 14 0.50 -18.34 -0.22
CA ALA A 14 -0.57 -17.52 0.34
C ALA A 14 -0.73 -16.19 -0.42
N VAL A 15 0.36 -15.51 -0.75
CA VAL A 15 0.29 -14.21 -1.43
C VAL A 15 0.01 -14.34 -2.93
N GLU A 16 0.43 -15.42 -3.58
CA GLU A 16 0.04 -15.69 -4.98
C GLU A 16 -1.46 -16.02 -5.08
N ALA A 17 -2.02 -16.77 -4.13
CA ALA A 17 -3.45 -17.00 -4.06
C ALA A 17 -4.23 -15.68 -3.82
N ALA A 18 -3.75 -14.84 -2.90
CA ALA A 18 -4.31 -13.52 -2.66
C ALA A 18 -4.23 -12.61 -3.89
N HIS A 19 -3.13 -12.68 -4.65
CA HIS A 19 -2.95 -11.92 -5.88
C HIS A 19 -3.96 -12.36 -6.97
N ALA A 20 -4.14 -13.66 -7.16
CA ALA A 20 -5.13 -14.20 -8.08
C ALA A 20 -6.56 -13.79 -7.69
N GLN A 21 -6.91 -13.89 -6.42
CA GLN A 21 -8.22 -13.50 -5.90
C GLN A 21 -8.53 -12.01 -6.16
N LEU A 22 -7.59 -11.12 -5.87
CA LEU A 22 -7.79 -9.67 -6.05
C LEU A 22 -7.67 -9.22 -7.50
N ALA A 23 -7.04 -9.98 -8.38
CA ALA A 23 -7.01 -9.70 -9.80
C ALA A 23 -8.42 -9.67 -10.41
N GLU A 24 -9.34 -10.50 -9.90
CA GLU A 24 -10.76 -10.49 -10.30
C GLU A 24 -11.47 -9.18 -9.92
N GLU A 25 -11.01 -8.49 -8.88
CA GLU A 25 -11.49 -7.17 -8.47
C GLU A 25 -10.74 -6.01 -9.16
N GLY A 26 -9.78 -6.30 -10.06
CA GLY A 26 -8.95 -5.30 -10.71
C GLY A 26 -7.94 -4.63 -9.79
N SER A 27 -7.63 -5.22 -8.64
CA SER A 27 -6.74 -4.65 -7.62
C SER A 27 -5.58 -5.62 -7.35
N PRO A 28 -4.34 -5.29 -7.75
CA PRO A 28 -3.24 -6.22 -7.55
C PRO A 28 -2.85 -6.33 -6.08
N PHE A 29 -2.68 -7.55 -5.57
CA PHE A 29 -2.09 -7.76 -4.25
C PHE A 29 -0.58 -7.55 -4.30
N LEU A 30 0.11 -8.23 -5.22
CA LEU A 30 1.55 -8.12 -5.42
C LEU A 30 1.86 -7.07 -6.50
N LEU A 31 2.43 -5.95 -6.08
CA LEU A 31 2.79 -4.86 -7.00
C LEU A 31 4.06 -5.23 -7.79
N HIS A 32 4.01 -5.06 -9.12
CA HIS A 32 5.12 -5.38 -10.01
C HIS A 32 5.53 -6.86 -10.05
N ARG A 33 4.65 -7.77 -9.66
CA ARG A 33 4.93 -9.22 -9.66
C ARG A 33 5.22 -9.76 -11.07
N ASP A 34 4.55 -9.20 -12.06
CA ASP A 34 4.69 -9.51 -13.49
C ASP A 34 6.03 -9.05 -14.10
N CYS A 35 6.80 -8.23 -13.38
CA CYS A 35 8.10 -7.75 -13.84
C CYS A 35 9.24 -8.77 -13.65
N VAL A 36 9.00 -9.88 -12.99
CA VAL A 36 10.01 -10.90 -12.64
C VAL A 36 9.45 -12.31 -12.82
N ALA A 37 10.34 -13.28 -13.11
CA ALA A 37 9.94 -14.64 -13.44
C ALA A 37 9.63 -15.50 -12.19
N SER A 38 10.36 -15.32 -11.11
CA SER A 38 10.22 -16.13 -9.89
C SER A 38 9.87 -15.31 -8.66
N PHE A 39 9.36 -15.97 -7.62
CA PHE A 39 9.09 -15.34 -6.34
C PHE A 39 10.39 -14.92 -5.63
N GLY A 40 11.47 -15.66 -5.80
CA GLY A 40 12.79 -15.27 -5.28
C GLY A 40 13.27 -13.94 -5.88
N GLU A 41 13.17 -13.80 -7.22
CA GLU A 41 13.46 -12.52 -7.90
C GLU A 41 12.52 -11.39 -7.44
N TYR A 42 11.27 -11.73 -7.12
CA TYR A 42 10.33 -10.76 -6.55
C TYR A 42 10.77 -10.24 -5.19
N LEU A 43 11.21 -11.11 -4.29
CA LEU A 43 11.76 -10.69 -2.99
C LEU A 43 12.99 -9.81 -3.15
N GLU A 44 13.88 -10.11 -4.10
CA GLU A 44 15.04 -9.28 -4.43
C GLU A 44 14.62 -7.91 -4.99
N LEU A 45 13.59 -7.86 -5.84
CA LEU A 45 13.03 -6.61 -6.35
C LEU A 45 12.53 -5.72 -5.21
N LEU A 46 11.74 -6.29 -4.29
CA LEU A 46 11.22 -5.55 -3.13
C LEU A 46 12.35 -5.03 -2.23
N GLU A 47 13.42 -5.80 -2.05
CA GLU A 47 14.58 -5.38 -1.27
C GLU A 47 15.36 -4.24 -1.96
N ARG A 48 15.53 -4.30 -3.29
CA ARG A 48 16.13 -3.19 -4.07
C ARG A 48 15.29 -1.91 -3.96
N GLN A 49 13.97 -2.02 -4.07
CA GLN A 49 13.07 -0.87 -3.90
C GLN A 49 13.18 -0.26 -2.50
N ARG A 50 13.15 -1.10 -1.47
CA ARG A 50 13.28 -0.66 -0.09
C ARG A 50 14.61 0.06 0.17
N ALA A 51 15.68 -0.42 -0.42
CA ALA A 51 17.02 0.16 -0.30
C ALA A 51 17.25 1.39 -1.21
N GLY A 52 16.26 1.78 -2.02
CA GLY A 52 16.42 2.87 -2.99
C GLY A 52 17.38 2.54 -4.14
N ARG A 53 17.54 1.25 -4.47
CA ARG A 53 18.47 0.74 -5.50
C ARG A 53 17.76 0.14 -6.71
N ASP A 54 16.45 0.35 -6.84
CA ASP A 54 15.73 -0.07 -8.05
C ASP A 54 16.09 0.88 -9.21
N PRO A 55 16.65 0.35 -10.31
CA PRO A 55 17.06 1.20 -11.45
C PRO A 55 15.89 1.70 -12.29
N HIS A 56 14.67 1.23 -12.04
CA HIS A 56 13.51 1.61 -12.84
C HIS A 56 13.12 3.07 -12.58
N PRO A 57 13.12 3.96 -13.62
CA PRO A 57 13.01 5.41 -13.44
C PRO A 57 11.66 5.89 -12.88
N ARG A 58 10.62 5.05 -12.95
CA ARG A 58 9.27 5.37 -12.44
C ARG A 58 9.02 4.85 -11.03
N ARG A 59 9.96 4.12 -10.45
CA ARG A 59 9.84 3.58 -9.10
C ARG A 59 10.62 4.44 -8.13
N VAL A 60 10.04 4.62 -6.96
CA VAL A 60 10.65 5.35 -5.84
C VAL A 60 11.04 4.36 -4.75
N ARG A 61 11.82 4.83 -3.79
CA ARG A 61 12.08 4.04 -2.57
C ARG A 61 10.77 3.71 -1.88
N ALA A 62 10.49 2.42 -1.73
CA ALA A 62 9.23 1.92 -1.19
C ALA A 62 9.42 0.63 -0.38
N SER A 63 8.61 0.47 0.66
CA SER A 63 8.52 -0.75 1.47
C SER A 63 7.20 -1.45 1.18
N PHE A 64 7.26 -2.68 0.71
CA PHE A 64 6.11 -3.56 0.60
C PHE A 64 6.04 -4.45 1.84
N LEU A 65 4.93 -4.38 2.58
CA LEU A 65 4.74 -5.14 3.81
C LEU A 65 3.41 -5.89 3.75
N VAL A 66 3.39 -7.10 4.28
CA VAL A 66 2.15 -7.84 4.55
C VAL A 66 1.64 -7.52 5.95
N ALA A 67 0.33 -7.48 6.09
CA ALA A 67 -0.35 -7.37 7.36
C ALA A 67 -0.70 -8.78 7.84
N GLU A 68 -0.15 -9.18 8.97
CA GLU A 68 -0.34 -10.48 9.59
C GLU A 68 -1.13 -10.37 10.89
N VAL A 69 -2.06 -11.28 11.11
CA VAL A 69 -2.82 -11.44 12.34
C VAL A 69 -2.86 -12.94 12.68
N ASP A 70 -2.39 -13.30 13.86
CA ASP A 70 -2.39 -14.69 14.35
C ASP A 70 -1.76 -15.70 13.36
N GLY A 71 -0.70 -15.28 12.68
CA GLY A 71 0.02 -16.07 11.70
C GLY A 71 -0.58 -16.09 10.29
N GLY A 72 -1.73 -15.48 10.07
CA GLY A 72 -2.39 -15.38 8.76
C GLY A 72 -2.21 -14.00 8.12
N ILE A 73 -1.98 -13.96 6.81
CA ILE A 73 -1.92 -12.71 6.05
C ILE A 73 -3.34 -12.22 5.79
N VAL A 74 -3.65 -11.00 6.26
CA VAL A 74 -4.98 -10.39 6.13
C VAL A 74 -5.02 -9.25 5.11
N GLY A 75 -3.86 -8.77 4.66
CA GLY A 75 -3.73 -7.67 3.72
C GLY A 75 -2.28 -7.30 3.45
N ARG A 76 -2.09 -6.19 2.75
CA ARG A 76 -0.76 -5.63 2.48
C ARG A 76 -0.77 -4.10 2.45
N VAL A 77 0.40 -3.52 2.52
CA VAL A 77 0.63 -2.10 2.30
C VAL A 77 1.89 -1.87 1.50
N SER A 78 1.85 -0.88 0.62
CA SER A 78 3.03 -0.28 -0.01
C SER A 78 3.23 1.11 0.57
N ILE A 79 4.37 1.34 1.20
CA ILE A 79 4.77 2.61 1.79
C ILE A 79 5.85 3.20 0.90
N ARG A 80 5.57 4.34 0.27
CA ARG A 80 6.50 5.08 -0.58
C ARG A 80 7.11 6.19 0.26
N HIS A 81 8.42 6.14 0.41
CA HIS A 81 9.17 7.05 1.27
C HIS A 81 9.42 8.42 0.62
N GLU A 82 9.18 8.49 -0.68
CA GLU A 82 9.26 9.69 -1.51
C GLU A 82 8.20 9.63 -2.60
N LEU A 83 7.86 10.75 -3.20
CA LEU A 83 6.90 10.83 -4.30
C LEU A 83 7.59 11.33 -5.58
N ASN A 84 7.07 10.88 -6.71
CA ASN A 84 7.30 11.48 -8.02
C ASN A 84 5.99 12.07 -8.54
N GLU A 85 6.02 12.79 -9.65
CA GLU A 85 4.84 13.46 -10.23
C GLU A 85 3.64 12.54 -10.41
N ARG A 86 3.86 11.27 -10.79
CA ARG A 86 2.79 10.28 -10.95
C ARG A 86 2.15 9.94 -9.61
N LEU A 87 2.96 9.70 -8.59
CA LEU A 87 2.49 9.35 -7.25
C LEU A 87 1.82 10.52 -6.52
N GLU A 88 2.21 11.76 -6.84
CA GLU A 88 1.53 12.96 -6.36
C GLU A 88 0.13 13.11 -6.95
N ARG A 89 -0.08 12.62 -8.17
CA ARG A 89 -1.40 12.63 -8.82
C ARG A 89 -2.26 11.45 -8.39
N GLU A 90 -1.67 10.24 -8.32
CA GLU A 90 -2.35 9.00 -7.96
C GLU A 90 -1.37 8.06 -7.25
N GLY A 91 -1.80 7.51 -6.12
CA GLY A 91 -1.05 6.56 -5.32
C GLY A 91 -0.58 7.13 -3.97
N GLY A 92 0.00 8.31 -3.95
CA GLY A 92 0.49 8.94 -2.71
C GLY A 92 1.56 8.10 -2.00
N HIS A 93 1.76 8.37 -0.71
CA HIS A 93 2.73 7.65 0.13
C HIS A 93 2.27 6.25 0.57
N ILE A 94 0.97 6.01 0.70
CA ILE A 94 0.45 4.77 1.28
C ILE A 94 -0.65 4.20 0.40
N GLY A 95 -0.45 2.97 -0.09
CA GLY A 95 -1.47 2.19 -0.77
C GLY A 95 -1.67 0.86 -0.07
N PHE A 96 -2.88 0.58 0.42
CA PHE A 96 -3.19 -0.61 1.21
C PHE A 96 -4.36 -1.40 0.65
N VAL A 97 -4.38 -2.69 0.93
CA VAL A 97 -5.47 -3.62 0.59
C VAL A 97 -5.69 -4.57 1.76
N VAL A 98 -6.95 -4.87 2.04
CA VAL A 98 -7.38 -5.94 2.94
C VAL A 98 -8.07 -7.02 2.11
N LEU A 99 -7.71 -8.28 2.33
CA LEU A 99 -8.31 -9.42 1.65
C LEU A 99 -9.82 -9.49 1.93
N PRO A 100 -10.65 -9.89 0.96
CA PRO A 100 -12.12 -9.84 1.06
C PRO A 100 -12.67 -10.46 2.35
N GLU A 101 -12.22 -11.65 2.71
CA GLU A 101 -12.64 -12.40 3.88
C GLU A 101 -12.26 -11.76 5.23
N HIS A 102 -11.34 -10.78 5.20
CA HIS A 102 -10.85 -10.06 6.38
C HIS A 102 -11.36 -8.62 6.48
N ARG A 103 -12.17 -8.16 5.51
CA ARG A 103 -12.76 -6.81 5.50
C ARG A 103 -13.74 -6.59 6.65
N ARG A 104 -14.02 -5.33 6.97
CA ARG A 104 -14.97 -4.91 8.01
C ARG A 104 -14.58 -5.30 9.44
N ARG A 105 -13.28 -5.61 9.67
CA ARG A 105 -12.72 -5.95 10.99
C ARG A 105 -11.76 -4.88 11.53
N GLY A 106 -11.71 -3.71 10.89
CA GLY A 106 -10.84 -2.59 11.29
C GLY A 106 -9.36 -2.74 10.87
N TYR A 107 -9.00 -3.77 10.11
CA TYR A 107 -7.61 -3.99 9.70
C TYR A 107 -7.07 -2.90 8.80
N ALA A 108 -7.86 -2.34 7.88
CA ALA A 108 -7.44 -1.23 7.03
C ALA A 108 -7.00 -0.01 7.87
N THR A 109 -7.74 0.33 8.92
CA THR A 109 -7.38 1.43 9.84
C THR A 109 -6.10 1.12 10.61
N GLN A 110 -5.91 -0.12 11.07
CA GLN A 110 -4.68 -0.52 11.76
C GLN A 110 -3.46 -0.50 10.82
N ILE A 111 -3.61 -1.00 9.59
CA ILE A 111 -2.56 -0.95 8.56
C ILE A 111 -2.16 0.50 8.30
N LEU A 112 -3.12 1.39 8.07
CA LEU A 112 -2.84 2.79 7.78
C LEU A 112 -2.15 3.48 8.96
N ARG A 113 -2.62 3.32 10.20
CA ARG A 113 -2.00 3.90 11.40
C ARG A 113 -0.55 3.46 11.56
N ARG A 114 -0.26 2.14 11.45
CA ARG A 114 1.12 1.65 11.55
C ARG A 114 2.00 2.15 10.41
N SER A 115 1.44 2.37 9.23
CA SER A 115 2.18 2.95 8.11
C SER A 115 2.52 4.42 8.36
N LEU A 116 1.61 5.16 9.00
CA LEU A 116 1.85 6.54 9.43
C LEU A 116 2.97 6.60 10.48
N GLU A 117 2.97 5.68 11.46
CA GLU A 117 4.05 5.57 12.45
C GLU A 117 5.43 5.34 11.80
N ILE A 118 5.50 4.49 10.76
CA ILE A 118 6.73 4.24 10.00
C ILE A 118 7.23 5.53 9.33
N LEU A 119 6.35 6.27 8.67
CA LEU A 119 6.71 7.51 7.98
C LEU A 119 7.02 8.64 8.97
N ALA A 120 6.35 8.68 10.12
CA ALA A 120 6.68 9.60 11.22
C ALA A 120 8.11 9.38 11.74
N ALA A 121 8.52 8.12 11.89
CA ALA A 121 9.87 7.76 12.32
C ALA A 121 10.96 8.21 11.31
N GLU A 122 10.59 8.42 10.05
CA GLU A 122 11.47 9.00 9.01
C GLU A 122 11.41 10.54 8.95
N GLY A 123 10.62 11.17 9.83
CA GLY A 123 10.53 12.63 9.94
C GLY A 123 9.43 13.28 9.08
N LEU A 124 8.57 12.50 8.42
CA LEU A 124 7.42 13.07 7.72
C LEU A 124 6.35 13.47 8.74
N VAL A 125 5.89 14.71 8.66
CA VAL A 125 4.84 15.24 9.56
C VAL A 125 3.45 15.02 8.97
N THR A 126 3.35 15.08 7.65
CA THR A 126 2.12 14.82 6.90
C THR A 126 2.44 14.04 5.64
N VAL A 127 1.50 13.23 5.21
CA VAL A 127 1.62 12.41 3.99
C VAL A 127 0.40 12.58 3.09
N LEU A 128 0.59 12.31 1.81
CA LEU A 128 -0.48 12.20 0.83
C LEU A 128 -0.99 10.77 0.79
N VAL A 129 -2.29 10.58 0.94
CA VAL A 129 -2.98 9.31 0.69
C VAL A 129 -4.08 9.54 -0.32
N THR A 130 -4.19 8.69 -1.32
CA THR A 130 -5.20 8.83 -2.37
C THR A 130 -6.12 7.62 -2.42
N CYS A 131 -7.34 7.81 -2.87
CA CYS A 131 -8.26 6.72 -3.21
C CYS A 131 -9.18 7.13 -4.36
N GLY A 132 -9.74 6.13 -5.04
CA GLY A 132 -10.74 6.40 -6.09
C GLY A 132 -11.96 7.14 -5.53
N GLU A 133 -12.60 7.97 -6.35
CA GLU A 133 -13.78 8.76 -5.95
C GLU A 133 -14.89 7.90 -5.36
N ASP A 134 -15.10 6.70 -5.94
CA ASP A 134 -16.16 5.78 -5.53
C ASP A 134 -15.72 4.81 -4.41
N ASN A 135 -14.45 4.85 -3.99
CA ASN A 135 -13.94 3.99 -2.94
C ASN A 135 -14.25 4.57 -1.54
N VAL A 136 -15.52 4.49 -1.17
CA VAL A 136 -16.06 5.02 0.10
C VAL A 136 -15.39 4.35 1.31
N ALA A 137 -15.04 3.08 1.21
CA ALA A 137 -14.40 2.35 2.31
C ALA A 137 -12.98 2.87 2.59
N SER A 138 -12.18 3.13 1.56
CA SER A 138 -10.86 3.75 1.71
C SER A 138 -10.97 5.18 2.22
N ALA A 139 -11.88 6.00 1.68
CA ALA A 139 -12.12 7.36 2.15
C ALA A 139 -12.43 7.38 3.65
N ALA A 140 -13.39 6.57 4.11
CA ALA A 140 -13.74 6.47 5.52
C ALA A 140 -12.57 5.99 6.40
N THR A 141 -11.72 5.10 5.89
CA THR A 141 -10.52 4.64 6.60
C THR A 141 -9.51 5.76 6.76
N ILE A 142 -9.26 6.52 5.70
CA ILE A 142 -8.32 7.65 5.69
C ILE A 142 -8.80 8.75 6.64
N GLU A 143 -10.08 9.11 6.59
CA GLU A 143 -10.69 10.11 7.47
C GLU A 143 -10.63 9.71 8.95
N ARG A 144 -10.84 8.43 9.28
CA ARG A 144 -10.67 7.92 10.65
C ARG A 144 -9.24 8.00 11.17
N CYS A 145 -8.26 8.10 10.28
CA CYS A 145 -6.86 8.31 10.63
C CYS A 145 -6.46 9.79 10.61
N GLY A 146 -7.43 10.71 10.60
CA GLY A 146 -7.18 12.15 10.61
C GLY A 146 -6.94 12.73 9.22
N GLY A 147 -7.28 12.01 8.16
CA GLY A 147 -7.14 12.50 6.80
C GLY A 147 -8.14 13.60 6.46
N GLU A 148 -7.62 14.69 5.91
CA GLU A 148 -8.41 15.83 5.40
C GLU A 148 -8.39 15.82 3.88
N LEU A 149 -9.58 15.89 3.26
CA LEU A 149 -9.70 15.98 1.81
C LEU A 149 -9.16 17.34 1.33
N THR A 150 -8.12 17.31 0.52
CA THR A 150 -7.46 18.53 0.01
C THR A 150 -7.75 18.82 -1.46
N GLY A 151 -8.21 17.81 -2.20
CA GLY A 151 -8.50 17.97 -3.62
C GLY A 151 -8.90 16.68 -4.32
N ARG A 152 -9.11 16.83 -5.60
CA ARG A 152 -9.40 15.73 -6.53
C ARG A 152 -8.57 15.91 -7.80
N ALA A 153 -8.17 14.80 -8.40
CA ALA A 153 -7.53 14.77 -9.70
C ALA A 153 -8.28 13.83 -10.64
N GLU A 154 -8.14 14.04 -11.93
CA GLU A 154 -8.53 13.09 -12.95
C GLU A 154 -7.28 12.42 -13.50
N VAL A 155 -7.26 11.09 -13.45
CA VAL A 155 -6.13 10.27 -13.91
C VAL A 155 -6.70 9.15 -14.78
N ASP A 156 -6.31 9.11 -16.04
CA ASP A 156 -6.75 8.11 -17.02
C ASP A 156 -8.29 7.91 -17.07
N GLY A 157 -9.05 9.02 -16.98
CA GLY A 157 -10.51 9.02 -16.99
C GLY A 157 -11.17 8.63 -15.67
N SER A 158 -10.40 8.39 -14.61
CA SER A 158 -10.88 8.10 -13.27
C SER A 158 -10.66 9.26 -12.33
N ARG A 159 -11.62 9.53 -11.44
CA ARG A 159 -11.48 10.57 -10.41
C ARG A 159 -10.83 10.00 -9.16
N VAL A 160 -9.85 10.71 -8.62
CA VAL A 160 -9.07 10.34 -7.44
C VAL A 160 -9.19 11.43 -6.39
N ARG A 161 -9.47 11.04 -5.15
CA ARG A 161 -9.46 11.92 -3.97
C ARG A 161 -8.07 12.01 -3.39
N HIS A 162 -7.64 13.20 -3.03
CA HIS A 162 -6.39 13.47 -2.33
C HIS A 162 -6.65 13.85 -0.89
N TYR A 163 -6.00 13.14 0.01
CA TYR A 163 -6.07 13.39 1.45
C TYR A 163 -4.70 13.75 2.00
N ARG A 164 -4.67 14.78 2.83
CA ARG A 164 -3.54 15.09 3.68
C ARG A 164 -3.77 14.40 5.02
N VAL A 165 -2.83 13.55 5.44
CA VAL A 165 -2.96 12.77 6.67
C VAL A 165 -1.79 13.10 7.59
N PRO A 166 -2.03 13.53 8.85
CA PRO A 166 -0.95 13.71 9.82
C PRO A 166 -0.37 12.35 10.20
N THR A 167 0.91 12.31 10.49
CA THR A 167 1.61 11.07 10.87
C THR A 167 1.60 10.82 12.39
N SER A 168 1.15 11.80 13.15
CA SER A 168 1.07 11.75 14.63
C SER A 168 -0.36 11.98 15.10
#